data_996e1c66bc6cb6bb4746b0da60e7d310
#
_entry.id   996e1c66bc6cb6bb4746b0da60e7d310
#
_cell.length_a   1.000
_cell.length_b   1.000
_cell.length_c   1.000
_cell.angle_alpha   90.00
_cell.angle_beta   90.00
_cell.angle_gamma   90.00
#
_symmetry.space_group_name_H-M   'P 1'
#
loop_
_entity.id
_entity.type
_entity.pdbx_description
1 polymer ?
#
loop_
_entity_poly.entity_id
_entity_poly.type
_entity_poly.pdbx_seq_one_letter_code
_entity_poly.pdbx_strand_id
1 'polypeptide(L)'
;QEIHARELSASGEAVLTIGTFHAGEAGNVIPDTATMGGTIRTYDEKTRAYLKERMTAIAKNVAEAFRASAEVSFGSGCPTLVNDKDLSEKVTGYLKDLLGANRAFTTAELNGGKPARGGGSEDFAYVSHEVPSLMLALAAGEPSKGYPYPQHHPKVKFDERVLSTGAAVFVDCAINYLRE
;
A
#
# COMPACT_ATOMS: atom_id res chain seq x y z
N GLN A 1 -8.25 -5.97 18.81
CA GLN A 1 -8.47 -4.66 19.45
C GLN A 1 -7.23 -4.19 20.22
N GLU A 2 -6.59 -5.09 20.99
CA GLU A 2 -5.39 -4.76 21.81
C GLU A 2 -4.30 -4.04 20.99
N ILE A 3 -4.02 -4.52 19.80
CA ILE A 3 -3.02 -3.92 18.89
C ILE A 3 -3.32 -2.43 18.63
N HIS A 4 -4.55 -2.10 18.24
CA HIS A 4 -4.93 -0.72 17.97
C HIS A 4 -5.04 0.14 19.22
N ALA A 5 -5.46 -0.45 20.34
CA ALA A 5 -5.74 0.30 21.55
C ALA A 5 -4.49 0.57 22.40
N ARG A 6 -3.46 -0.31 22.32
CA ARG A 6 -2.33 -0.31 23.27
C ARG A 6 -0.96 -0.41 22.63
N GLU A 7 -0.84 -1.02 21.46
CA GLU A 7 0.45 -1.32 20.84
C GLU A 7 0.88 -0.27 19.80
N LEU A 8 -0.06 0.50 19.28
CA LEU A 8 0.21 1.60 18.35
C LEU A 8 0.12 2.94 19.05
N SER A 9 0.99 3.88 18.68
CA SER A 9 0.85 5.26 19.13
C SER A 9 -0.40 5.90 18.53
N ALA A 10 -0.96 6.91 19.19
CA ALA A 10 -2.15 7.63 18.69
C ALA A 10 -1.94 8.28 17.31
N SER A 11 -0.69 8.57 16.96
CA SER A 11 -0.27 9.08 15.64
C SER A 11 0.26 8.00 14.70
N GLY A 12 0.34 6.73 15.17
CA GLY A 12 0.80 5.60 14.37
C GLY A 12 -0.27 5.17 13.38
N GLU A 13 0.10 5.10 12.10
CA GLU A 13 -0.79 4.67 11.04
C GLU A 13 -0.51 3.22 10.69
N ALA A 14 -1.43 2.35 11.07
CA ALA A 14 -1.43 0.95 10.64
C ALA A 14 -2.88 0.45 10.57
N VAL A 15 -3.11 -0.50 9.69
CA VAL A 15 -4.41 -1.18 9.58
C VAL A 15 -4.20 -2.66 9.81
N LEU A 16 -4.90 -3.20 10.79
CA LEU A 16 -5.00 -4.63 11.05
C LEU A 16 -6.47 -5.03 10.92
N THR A 17 -6.75 -5.94 10.01
CA THR A 17 -8.10 -6.45 9.78
C THR A 17 -8.10 -7.96 9.89
N ILE A 18 -8.98 -8.51 10.73
CA ILE A 18 -9.33 -9.93 10.71
C ILE A 18 -10.60 -10.05 9.87
N GLY A 19 -10.47 -10.57 8.66
CA GLY A 19 -11.56 -10.67 7.68
C GLY A 19 -12.25 -12.03 7.67
N THR A 20 -11.63 -13.06 8.24
CA THR A 20 -12.21 -14.41 8.32
C THR A 20 -12.00 -15.02 9.70
N PHE A 21 -13.00 -15.78 10.13
CA PHE A 21 -12.95 -16.62 11.34
C PHE A 21 -13.73 -17.91 11.07
N HIS A 22 -13.10 -19.04 11.20
CA HIS A 22 -13.69 -20.35 10.97
C HIS A 22 -13.44 -21.28 12.14
N ALA A 23 -14.50 -21.85 12.71
CA ALA A 23 -14.43 -22.81 13.80
C ALA A 23 -15.70 -23.68 13.83
N GLY A 24 -15.54 -24.99 13.95
CA GLY A 24 -16.63 -25.95 14.12
C GLY A 24 -17.48 -26.18 12.87
N GLU A 25 -18.18 -27.33 12.88
CA GLU A 25 -19.10 -27.75 11.81
C GLU A 25 -20.50 -28.07 12.33
N ALA A 26 -20.65 -28.31 13.62
CA ALA A 26 -21.94 -28.68 14.24
C ALA A 26 -22.16 -27.90 15.55
N GLY A 27 -23.41 -27.46 15.76
CA GLY A 27 -23.77 -26.59 16.88
C GLY A 27 -23.69 -27.21 18.28
N ASN A 28 -23.52 -28.52 18.37
CA ASN A 28 -23.42 -29.29 19.63
C ASN A 28 -22.02 -29.89 19.86
N VAL A 29 -21.03 -29.55 19.02
CA VAL A 29 -19.65 -30.04 19.11
C VAL A 29 -18.71 -28.86 19.28
N ILE A 30 -17.92 -28.84 20.34
CA ILE A 30 -16.88 -27.85 20.56
C ILE A 30 -15.72 -28.17 19.60
N PRO A 31 -15.31 -27.23 18.73
CA PRO A 31 -14.25 -27.49 17.76
C PRO A 31 -12.88 -27.56 18.43
N ASP A 32 -12.01 -28.42 17.91
CA ASP A 32 -10.62 -28.56 18.38
C ASP A 32 -9.76 -27.37 17.91
N THR A 33 -10.15 -26.73 16.81
CA THR A 33 -9.38 -25.64 16.20
C THR A 33 -10.26 -24.47 15.75
N ALA A 34 -9.67 -23.28 15.74
CA ALA A 34 -10.22 -22.09 15.13
C ALA A 34 -9.16 -21.42 14.26
N THR A 35 -9.52 -21.00 13.06
CA THR A 35 -8.63 -20.31 12.13
C THR A 35 -9.11 -18.89 11.88
N MET A 36 -8.20 -17.94 11.98
CA MET A 36 -8.45 -16.53 11.66
C MET A 36 -7.51 -16.10 10.52
N GLY A 37 -8.05 -15.37 9.57
CA GLY A 37 -7.28 -14.79 8.47
C GLY A 37 -7.50 -13.28 8.38
N GLY A 38 -6.44 -12.57 8.01
CA GLY A 38 -6.52 -11.11 7.95
C GLY A 38 -5.37 -10.46 7.19
N THR A 39 -5.30 -9.14 7.28
CA THR A 39 -4.27 -8.32 6.64
C THR A 39 -3.68 -7.31 7.61
N ILE A 40 -2.38 -7.02 7.42
CA ILE A 40 -1.67 -5.90 8.07
C ILE A 40 -1.24 -4.94 6.98
N ARG A 41 -1.49 -3.65 7.19
CA ARG A 41 -0.98 -2.57 6.34
C ARG A 41 -0.26 -1.56 7.20
N THR A 42 0.95 -1.20 6.81
CA THR A 42 1.81 -0.23 7.52
C THR A 42 2.47 0.69 6.51
N TYR A 43 2.97 1.81 6.99
CA TYR A 43 3.65 2.81 6.16
C TYR A 43 5.16 2.87 6.43
N ASP A 44 5.67 1.95 7.25
CA ASP A 44 7.09 1.74 7.49
C ASP A 44 7.39 0.30 7.94
N GLU A 45 8.60 -0.16 7.64
CA GLU A 45 9.00 -1.54 7.94
C GLU A 45 9.24 -1.80 9.44
N LYS A 46 9.58 -0.77 10.22
CA LYS A 46 9.76 -0.91 11.67
C LYS A 46 8.43 -1.23 12.35
N THR A 47 7.38 -0.48 12.02
CA THR A 47 6.01 -0.75 12.50
C THR A 47 5.54 -2.12 12.00
N ARG A 48 5.84 -2.49 10.76
CA ARG A 48 5.47 -3.80 10.21
C ARG A 48 6.11 -4.95 10.98
N ALA A 49 7.40 -4.90 11.24
CA ALA A 49 8.12 -5.90 12.00
C ALA A 49 7.60 -6.00 13.45
N TYR A 50 7.42 -4.85 14.10
CA TYR A 50 6.87 -4.76 15.45
C TYR A 50 5.49 -5.40 15.54
N LEU A 51 4.57 -5.09 14.63
CA LEU A 51 3.22 -5.66 14.64
C LEU A 51 3.21 -7.17 14.45
N LYS A 52 4.07 -7.70 13.58
CA LYS A 52 4.20 -9.17 13.41
C LYS A 52 4.65 -9.84 14.70
N GLU A 53 5.63 -9.27 15.38
CA GLU A 53 6.11 -9.77 16.67
C GLU A 53 5.00 -9.72 17.73
N ARG A 54 4.33 -8.56 17.87
CA ARG A 54 3.29 -8.37 18.88
C ARG A 54 2.07 -9.24 18.65
N MET A 55 1.61 -9.37 17.41
CA MET A 55 0.50 -10.27 17.05
C MET A 55 0.82 -11.71 17.44
N THR A 56 2.03 -12.16 17.15
CA THR A 56 2.46 -13.52 17.50
C THR A 56 2.49 -13.71 19.01
N ALA A 57 3.06 -12.78 19.74
CA ALA A 57 3.14 -12.84 21.21
C ALA A 57 1.74 -12.82 21.85
N ILE A 58 0.87 -11.91 21.43
CA ILE A 58 -0.49 -11.81 21.97
C ILE A 58 -1.28 -13.09 21.68
N ALA A 59 -1.26 -13.60 20.45
CA ALA A 59 -1.98 -14.80 20.09
C ALA A 59 -1.54 -16.01 20.93
N LYS A 60 -0.24 -16.22 21.08
CA LYS A 60 0.31 -17.31 21.89
C LYS A 60 -0.04 -17.19 23.36
N ASN A 61 0.18 -16.02 23.97
CA ASN A 61 -0.08 -15.79 25.39
C ASN A 61 -1.57 -15.91 25.74
N VAL A 62 -2.46 -15.41 24.87
CA VAL A 62 -3.90 -15.56 25.07
C VAL A 62 -4.32 -17.02 24.95
N ALA A 63 -3.83 -17.76 23.96
CA ALA A 63 -4.12 -19.18 23.85
C ALA A 63 -3.64 -19.97 25.07
N GLU A 64 -2.42 -19.72 25.55
CA GLU A 64 -1.83 -20.36 26.72
C GLU A 64 -2.66 -20.11 28.00
N ALA A 65 -3.15 -18.86 28.17
CA ALA A 65 -4.01 -18.52 29.32
C ALA A 65 -5.29 -19.39 29.35
N PHE A 66 -5.75 -19.91 28.24
CA PHE A 66 -6.89 -20.83 28.11
C PHE A 66 -6.48 -22.29 27.88
N ARG A 67 -5.23 -22.66 28.12
CA ARG A 67 -4.69 -24.02 27.96
C ARG A 67 -4.78 -24.53 26.52
N ALA A 68 -4.70 -23.61 25.56
CA ALA A 68 -4.63 -23.89 24.14
C ALA A 68 -3.27 -23.44 23.57
N SER A 69 -3.03 -23.68 22.30
CA SER A 69 -1.86 -23.19 21.58
C SER A 69 -2.29 -22.34 20.38
N ALA A 70 -1.42 -21.44 19.95
CA ALA A 70 -1.62 -20.69 18.72
C ALA A 70 -0.39 -20.75 17.81
N GLU A 71 -0.63 -20.95 16.56
CA GLU A 71 0.35 -20.78 15.49
C GLU A 71 0.00 -19.53 14.68
N VAL A 72 0.99 -18.69 14.41
CA VAL A 72 0.81 -17.46 13.63
C VAL A 72 1.79 -17.49 12.47
N SER A 73 1.26 -17.45 11.27
CA SER A 73 2.03 -17.39 10.04
C SER A 73 1.74 -16.10 9.28
N PHE A 74 2.75 -15.58 8.60
CA PHE A 74 2.62 -14.43 7.72
C PHE A 74 2.98 -14.88 6.31
N GLY A 75 2.01 -14.74 5.41
CA GLY A 75 2.21 -15.02 4.00
C GLY A 75 3.08 -13.97 3.30
N SER A 76 3.11 -14.01 1.98
CA SER A 76 3.76 -13.01 1.14
C SER A 76 3.16 -11.63 1.37
N GLY A 77 3.97 -10.60 1.20
CA GLY A 77 3.54 -9.20 1.26
C GLY A 77 4.69 -8.31 0.83
N CYS A 78 4.35 -7.17 0.22
CA CYS A 78 5.35 -6.21 -0.22
C CYS A 78 5.83 -5.33 0.94
N PRO A 79 7.07 -4.85 0.91
CA PRO A 79 7.52 -3.79 1.80
C PRO A 79 6.77 -2.47 1.50
N THR A 80 7.01 -1.45 2.30
CA THR A 80 6.46 -0.12 2.05
C THR A 80 7.11 0.48 0.81
N LEU A 81 6.30 0.91 -0.16
CA LEU A 81 6.81 1.69 -1.30
C LEU A 81 7.28 3.07 -0.84
N VAL A 82 8.51 3.41 -1.14
CA VAL A 82 9.11 4.71 -0.80
C VAL A 82 9.60 5.39 -2.08
N ASN A 83 8.96 6.50 -2.43
CA ASN A 83 9.48 7.36 -3.49
C ASN A 83 10.68 8.15 -2.97
N ASP A 84 11.80 8.07 -3.67
CA ASP A 84 12.97 8.87 -3.35
C ASP A 84 12.65 10.37 -3.48
N LYS A 85 13.04 11.15 -2.48
CA LYS A 85 12.68 12.57 -2.40
C LYS A 85 13.34 13.40 -3.49
N ASP A 86 14.63 13.23 -3.66
CA ASP A 86 15.40 14.05 -4.60
C ASP A 86 15.01 13.71 -6.05
N LEU A 87 14.84 12.42 -6.33
CA LEU A 87 14.33 11.96 -7.62
C LEU A 87 12.91 12.46 -7.87
N SER A 88 12.05 12.48 -6.86
CA SER A 88 10.68 13.00 -6.98
C SER A 88 10.65 14.49 -7.31
N GLU A 89 11.52 15.29 -6.70
CA GLU A 89 11.63 16.72 -6.99
C GLU A 89 12.12 16.97 -8.42
N LYS A 90 13.17 16.28 -8.87
CA LYS A 90 13.72 16.35 -10.22
C LYS A 90 12.68 15.96 -11.27
N VAL A 91 12.11 14.77 -11.16
CA VAL A 91 11.12 14.25 -12.12
C VAL A 91 9.88 15.12 -12.15
N THR A 92 9.43 15.65 -11.02
CA THR A 92 8.30 16.61 -11.02
C THR A 92 8.62 17.85 -11.86
N GLY A 93 9.85 18.35 -11.81
CA GLY A 93 10.33 19.42 -12.68
C GLY A 93 10.24 19.06 -14.16
N TYR A 94 10.83 17.93 -14.56
CA TYR A 94 10.78 17.45 -15.95
C TYR A 94 9.34 17.30 -16.46
N LEU A 95 8.45 16.73 -15.65
CA LEU A 95 7.06 16.53 -16.02
C LEU A 95 6.29 17.85 -16.16
N LYS A 96 6.57 18.85 -15.34
CA LYS A 96 5.97 20.18 -15.47
C LYS A 96 6.43 20.89 -16.73
N ASP A 97 7.68 20.69 -17.13
CA ASP A 97 8.22 21.23 -18.37
C ASP A 97 7.63 20.52 -19.59
N LEU A 98 7.54 19.20 -19.57
CA LEU A 98 7.00 18.39 -20.67
C LEU A 98 5.49 18.58 -20.87
N LEU A 99 4.71 18.54 -19.78
CA LEU A 99 3.25 18.46 -19.82
C LEU A 99 2.55 19.79 -19.51
N GLY A 100 3.26 20.73 -18.92
CA GLY A 100 2.73 21.96 -18.34
C GLY A 100 2.46 21.85 -16.86
N ALA A 101 2.68 22.94 -16.12
CA ALA A 101 2.61 23.00 -14.66
C ALA A 101 1.25 22.61 -14.05
N ASN A 102 0.18 22.68 -14.84
CA ASN A 102 -1.18 22.33 -14.43
C ASN A 102 -1.57 20.88 -14.79
N ARG A 103 -0.65 20.06 -15.24
CA ARG A 103 -0.89 18.67 -15.63
C ARG A 103 0.02 17.66 -14.93
N ALA A 104 1.00 18.11 -14.17
CA ALA A 104 1.88 17.29 -13.36
C ALA A 104 1.86 17.81 -11.91
N PHE A 105 1.57 16.90 -10.99
CA PHE A 105 1.39 17.23 -9.57
C PHE A 105 2.04 16.18 -8.69
N THR A 106 2.61 16.61 -7.59
CA THR A 106 2.93 15.71 -6.48
C THR A 106 1.66 15.31 -5.74
N THR A 107 1.70 14.19 -5.04
CA THR A 107 0.59 13.79 -4.14
C THR A 107 0.33 14.82 -3.05
N ALA A 108 1.36 15.53 -2.60
CA ALA A 108 1.22 16.61 -1.63
C ALA A 108 0.46 17.80 -2.21
N GLU A 109 0.77 18.23 -3.45
CA GLU A 109 0.02 19.29 -4.12
C GLU A 109 -1.46 18.96 -4.27
N LEU A 110 -1.78 17.71 -4.61
CA LEU A 110 -3.17 17.23 -4.71
C LEU A 110 -3.88 17.14 -3.36
N ASN A 111 -3.14 16.98 -2.27
CA ASN A 111 -3.66 16.78 -0.92
C ASN A 111 -3.50 18.03 -0.01
N GLY A 112 -3.54 19.22 -0.59
CA GLY A 112 -3.49 20.48 0.16
C GLY A 112 -2.16 20.70 0.89
N GLY A 113 -1.05 20.24 0.33
CA GLY A 113 0.30 20.37 0.90
C GLY A 113 0.67 19.29 1.92
N LYS A 114 -0.22 18.34 2.18
CA LYS A 114 0.05 17.24 3.11
C LYS A 114 0.55 16.00 2.35
N PRO A 115 1.51 15.25 2.91
CA PRO A 115 1.88 13.95 2.34
C PRO A 115 0.64 13.06 2.21
N ALA A 116 0.46 12.43 1.07
CA ALA A 116 -0.56 11.42 0.89
C ALA A 116 0.08 10.03 0.97
N ARG A 117 -0.58 9.13 1.68
CA ARG A 117 -0.16 7.73 1.84
C ARG A 117 -1.23 6.82 1.25
N GLY A 118 -0.85 5.98 0.33
CA GLY A 118 -1.72 4.96 -0.24
C GLY A 118 -1.76 3.71 0.64
N GLY A 119 -2.95 3.16 0.86
CA GLY A 119 -3.11 1.89 1.59
C GLY A 119 -3.02 0.65 0.69
N GLY A 120 -2.67 0.79 -0.58
CA GLY A 120 -2.49 -0.31 -1.52
C GLY A 120 -1.22 -1.14 -1.25
N SER A 121 -1.06 -2.22 -2.00
CA SER A 121 0.16 -3.03 -2.03
C SER A 121 0.73 -2.97 -3.44
N GLU A 122 2.05 -2.82 -3.56
CA GLU A 122 2.74 -2.61 -4.82
C GLU A 122 4.10 -3.34 -4.79
N ASP A 123 4.35 -4.22 -5.75
CA ASP A 123 5.59 -5.00 -5.79
C ASP A 123 6.82 -4.18 -6.24
N PHE A 124 6.63 -3.06 -6.93
CA PHE A 124 7.68 -2.09 -7.20
C PHE A 124 8.35 -1.57 -5.90
N ALA A 125 7.68 -1.73 -4.76
CA ALA A 125 8.26 -1.47 -3.46
C ALA A 125 9.61 -2.17 -3.23
N TYR A 126 9.78 -3.40 -3.74
CA TYR A 126 11.08 -4.10 -3.65
C TYR A 126 12.19 -3.35 -4.39
N VAL A 127 11.89 -2.78 -5.55
CA VAL A 127 12.85 -1.96 -6.31
C VAL A 127 13.19 -0.69 -5.53
N SER A 128 12.20 -0.06 -4.90
CA SER A 128 12.42 1.18 -4.15
C SER A 128 13.27 1.03 -2.89
N HIS A 129 13.49 -0.20 -2.41
CA HIS A 129 14.39 -0.49 -1.31
C HIS A 129 15.83 -0.79 -1.75
N GLU A 130 16.04 -1.08 -3.03
CA GLU A 130 17.37 -1.40 -3.58
C GLU A 130 18.03 -0.19 -4.25
N VAL A 131 17.24 0.66 -4.91
CA VAL A 131 17.75 1.84 -5.63
C VAL A 131 16.80 3.03 -5.49
N PRO A 132 17.30 4.28 -5.58
CA PRO A 132 16.45 5.46 -5.63
C PRO A 132 15.41 5.32 -6.74
N SER A 133 14.14 5.35 -6.36
CA SER A 133 13.03 5.01 -7.26
C SER A 133 11.85 5.95 -7.07
N LEU A 134 11.04 6.08 -8.11
CA LEU A 134 9.83 6.88 -8.11
C LEU A 134 8.72 6.14 -8.86
N MET A 135 7.59 5.96 -8.22
CA MET A 135 6.37 5.50 -8.86
C MET A 135 5.51 6.68 -9.30
N LEU A 136 5.11 6.69 -10.57
CA LEU A 136 4.26 7.71 -11.16
C LEU A 136 2.84 7.15 -11.36
N ALA A 137 1.83 7.99 -11.16
CA ALA A 137 0.45 7.68 -11.49
C ALA A 137 0.01 8.49 -12.70
N LEU A 138 -0.50 7.82 -13.74
CA LEU A 138 -1.06 8.43 -14.93
C LEU A 138 -2.58 8.37 -14.87
N ALA A 139 -3.23 9.54 -14.86
CA ALA A 139 -4.69 9.61 -14.92
C ALA A 139 -5.18 9.17 -16.32
N ALA A 140 -5.96 8.10 -16.36
CA ALA A 140 -6.38 7.43 -17.57
C ALA A 140 -7.92 7.37 -17.72
N GLY A 141 -8.63 8.39 -17.28
CA GLY A 141 -10.06 8.52 -17.42
C GLY A 141 -10.73 9.24 -16.25
N GLU A 142 -11.94 9.71 -16.49
CA GLU A 142 -12.80 10.32 -15.47
C GLU A 142 -14.26 9.92 -15.71
N PRO A 143 -15.11 9.87 -14.67
CA PRO A 143 -16.52 9.44 -14.77
C PRO A 143 -17.32 10.24 -15.80
N SER A 144 -17.13 11.57 -15.86
CA SER A 144 -17.82 12.47 -16.79
C SER A 144 -17.52 12.19 -18.25
N LYS A 145 -16.39 11.52 -18.54
CA LYS A 145 -15.94 11.17 -19.90
C LYS A 145 -16.19 9.71 -20.28
N GLY A 146 -17.01 9.00 -19.52
CA GLY A 146 -17.39 7.61 -19.81
C GLY A 146 -16.51 6.55 -19.16
N TYR A 147 -15.73 6.91 -18.14
CA TYR A 147 -14.87 6.02 -17.37
C TYR A 147 -15.32 5.98 -15.90
N PRO A 148 -16.54 5.44 -15.59
CA PRO A 148 -17.12 5.54 -14.25
C PRO A 148 -16.57 4.53 -13.25
N TYR A 149 -15.83 3.52 -13.71
CA TYR A 149 -15.38 2.43 -12.86
C TYR A 149 -13.93 2.64 -12.43
N PRO A 150 -13.63 2.51 -11.12
CA PRO A 150 -12.27 2.65 -10.62
C PRO A 150 -11.39 1.46 -11.02
N GLN A 151 -10.08 1.63 -10.84
CA GLN A 151 -9.10 0.55 -10.96
C GLN A 151 -9.53 -0.68 -10.14
N HIS A 152 -9.27 -1.88 -10.64
CA HIS A 152 -9.69 -3.19 -10.10
C HIS A 152 -11.19 -3.52 -10.21
N HIS A 153 -12.03 -2.64 -10.73
CA HIS A 153 -13.41 -3.00 -11.02
C HIS A 153 -13.47 -3.88 -12.27
N PRO A 154 -14.34 -4.95 -12.33
CA PRO A 154 -14.39 -5.86 -13.49
C PRO A 154 -14.84 -5.20 -14.80
N LYS A 155 -15.41 -4.00 -14.73
CA LYS A 155 -15.83 -3.20 -15.90
C LYS A 155 -14.93 -1.98 -16.13
N VAL A 156 -13.75 -1.92 -15.50
CA VAL A 156 -12.83 -0.81 -15.69
C VAL A 156 -12.43 -0.67 -17.16
N LYS A 157 -12.34 0.56 -17.62
CA LYS A 157 -11.79 0.95 -18.92
C LYS A 157 -10.86 2.13 -18.71
N PHE A 158 -9.83 2.21 -19.52
CA PHE A 158 -8.86 3.30 -19.52
C PHE A 158 -8.93 4.06 -20.84
N ASP A 159 -8.68 5.35 -20.79
CA ASP A 159 -8.52 6.17 -21.98
C ASP A 159 -7.16 5.88 -22.62
N GLU A 160 -7.14 5.08 -23.67
CA GLU A 160 -5.91 4.65 -24.35
C GLU A 160 -5.13 5.81 -24.97
N ARG A 161 -5.74 6.98 -25.15
CA ARG A 161 -5.06 8.19 -25.66
C ARG A 161 -3.93 8.64 -24.73
N VAL A 162 -3.96 8.27 -23.46
CA VAL A 162 -2.89 8.61 -22.50
C VAL A 162 -1.65 7.74 -22.62
N LEU A 163 -1.69 6.62 -23.36
CA LEU A 163 -0.55 5.71 -23.51
C LEU A 163 0.66 6.40 -24.13
N SER A 164 0.44 7.23 -25.15
CA SER A 164 1.52 8.01 -25.76
C SER A 164 2.12 9.02 -24.78
N THR A 165 1.31 9.63 -23.93
CA THR A 165 1.79 10.51 -22.85
C THR A 165 2.65 9.73 -21.86
N GLY A 166 2.21 8.54 -21.44
CA GLY A 166 2.98 7.68 -20.54
C GLY A 166 4.35 7.30 -21.13
N ALA A 167 4.39 6.92 -22.41
CA ALA A 167 5.64 6.63 -23.09
C ALA A 167 6.56 7.85 -23.16
N ALA A 168 6.02 9.03 -23.50
CA ALA A 168 6.78 10.28 -23.54
C ALA A 168 7.36 10.65 -22.18
N VAL A 169 6.62 10.45 -21.09
CA VAL A 169 7.06 10.67 -19.70
C VAL A 169 8.30 9.83 -19.39
N PHE A 170 8.28 8.53 -19.68
CA PHE A 170 9.44 7.67 -19.41
C PHE A 170 10.66 8.07 -20.22
N VAL A 171 10.49 8.40 -21.51
CA VAL A 171 11.59 8.84 -22.37
C VAL A 171 12.18 10.16 -21.87
N ASP A 172 11.33 11.13 -21.57
CA ASP A 172 11.75 12.45 -21.08
C ASP A 172 12.50 12.36 -19.74
N CYS A 173 11.96 11.61 -18.78
CA CYS A 173 12.61 11.36 -17.50
C CYS A 173 14.00 10.72 -17.67
N ALA A 174 14.11 9.69 -18.53
CA ALA A 174 15.37 9.02 -18.77
C ALA A 174 16.41 9.96 -19.42
N ILE A 175 16.00 10.73 -20.45
CA ILE A 175 16.90 11.65 -21.16
C ILE A 175 17.37 12.78 -20.23
N ASN A 176 16.47 13.40 -19.48
CA ASN A 176 16.84 14.52 -18.61
C ASN A 176 17.72 14.04 -17.45
N TYR A 177 17.40 12.91 -16.83
CA TYR A 177 18.22 12.34 -15.76
C TYR A 177 19.65 11.97 -16.21
N LEU A 178 19.80 11.45 -17.44
CA LEU A 178 21.12 11.07 -17.97
C LEU A 178 21.96 12.28 -18.46
N ARG A 179 21.36 13.45 -18.58
CA ARG A 179 22.07 14.70 -18.99
C ARG A 179 22.62 15.49 -17.80
N GLU A 180 22.20 15.18 -16.58
CA GLU A 180 22.73 15.77 -15.34
C GLU A 180 24.06 15.12 -14.92
#